data_08e278846352405ddea7c32ec2bbd6e0
#
_entry.id   08e278846352405ddea7c32ec2bbd6e0
#
_cell.length_a   1.000
_cell.length_b   1.000
_cell.length_c   1.000
_cell.angle_alpha   90.00
_cell.angle_beta   90.00
_cell.angle_gamma   90.00
#
_symmetry.space_group_name_H-M   'P 1'
#
loop_
_entity.id
_entity.type
_entity.pdbx_description
1 polymer ?
#
loop_
_entity_poly.entity_id
_entity_poly.type
_entity_poly.pdbx_seq_one_letter_code
_entity_poly.pdbx_strand_id
1 'polypeptide(L)'
;MDKLIIFGATGGVGQHAVRQALSEEYEVTAFVRSPEKVTIEHENLHIVQGDAFDKEAVANAIKGQDMVISTLGTPKDTELENPISKMVQNIVDGMVEHGVSRIVYTASAGVDGEIQGEHGQQVMNYLKVYLVDHKAAIDAIQAAGLNYTIIRPMGLTNEEPLRRYALSYDDVPEIAKSISRDDVANAVVMAIPNANFMKQSIAIFNV
;
A
#
# COMPACT_ATOMS: atom_id res chain seq x y z
N MET A 1 -18.70 10.21 8.21
CA MET A 1 -17.96 9.52 7.14
C MET A 1 -16.49 9.61 7.51
N ASP A 2 -15.80 8.48 7.56
CA ASP A 2 -14.39 8.47 7.95
C ASP A 2 -13.52 8.94 6.78
N LYS A 3 -12.48 9.73 7.09
CA LYS A 3 -11.60 10.37 6.12
C LYS A 3 -10.38 9.49 5.85
N LEU A 4 -10.22 9.10 4.61
CA LEU A 4 -9.17 8.19 4.18
C LEU A 4 -8.28 8.84 3.12
N ILE A 5 -7.00 9.02 3.42
CA ILE A 5 -6.04 9.47 2.42
C ILE A 5 -5.34 8.27 1.77
N ILE A 6 -5.21 8.32 0.42
CA ILE A 6 -4.56 7.27 -0.36
C ILE A 6 -3.35 7.86 -1.10
N PHE A 7 -2.16 7.41 -0.71
CA PHE A 7 -0.91 7.67 -1.42
C PHE A 7 -0.72 6.62 -2.51
N GLY A 8 -0.28 7.06 -3.70
CA GLY A 8 -0.17 6.18 -4.87
C GLY A 8 -1.50 5.96 -5.61
N ALA A 9 -2.48 6.84 -5.42
CA ALA A 9 -3.84 6.75 -5.92
C ALA A 9 -3.97 6.60 -7.45
N THR A 10 -2.99 7.05 -8.24
CA THR A 10 -2.94 6.90 -9.70
C THR A 10 -2.20 5.63 -10.15
N GLY A 11 -1.63 4.87 -9.23
CA GLY A 11 -0.96 3.60 -9.51
C GLY A 11 -1.94 2.47 -9.85
N GLY A 12 -1.38 1.34 -10.32
CA GLY A 12 -2.21 0.21 -10.75
C GLY A 12 -3.11 -0.38 -9.65
N VAL A 13 -2.63 -0.45 -8.40
CA VAL A 13 -3.46 -0.84 -7.24
C VAL A 13 -4.27 0.36 -6.73
N GLY A 14 -3.64 1.53 -6.63
CA GLY A 14 -4.24 2.71 -5.99
C GLY A 14 -5.53 3.18 -6.64
N GLN A 15 -5.63 3.17 -7.97
CA GLN A 15 -6.86 3.57 -8.65
C GLN A 15 -8.05 2.64 -8.34
N HIS A 16 -7.81 1.34 -8.14
CA HIS A 16 -8.83 0.41 -7.69
C HIS A 16 -9.17 0.65 -6.21
N ALA A 17 -8.16 0.93 -5.37
CA ALA A 17 -8.38 1.25 -3.96
C ALA A 17 -9.24 2.52 -3.79
N VAL A 18 -9.02 3.57 -4.61
CA VAL A 18 -9.87 4.77 -4.60
C VAL A 18 -11.32 4.41 -4.91
N ARG A 19 -11.58 3.66 -6.02
CA ARG A 19 -12.95 3.27 -6.39
C ARG A 19 -13.64 2.45 -5.30
N GLN A 20 -12.92 1.49 -4.73
CA GLN A 20 -13.48 0.61 -3.70
C GLN A 20 -13.71 1.36 -2.38
N ALA A 21 -12.78 2.23 -1.97
CA ALA A 21 -12.97 3.05 -0.78
C ALA A 21 -14.19 3.99 -0.88
N LEU A 22 -14.41 4.59 -2.06
CA LEU A 22 -15.61 5.38 -2.33
C LEU A 22 -16.89 4.53 -2.26
N SER A 23 -16.84 3.28 -2.76
CA SER A 23 -17.97 2.34 -2.67
C SER A 23 -18.27 1.89 -1.24
N GLU A 24 -17.28 1.90 -0.35
CA GLU A 24 -17.40 1.65 1.09
C GLU A 24 -17.72 2.93 1.90
N GLU A 25 -18.18 3.98 1.21
CA GLU A 25 -18.63 5.25 1.80
C GLU A 25 -17.56 6.01 2.60
N TYR A 26 -16.26 5.89 2.26
CA TYR A 26 -15.21 6.77 2.79
C TYR A 26 -15.23 8.14 2.09
N GLU A 27 -14.86 9.19 2.83
CA GLU A 27 -14.42 10.45 2.24
C GLU A 27 -12.93 10.29 1.85
N VAL A 28 -12.66 10.19 0.54
CA VAL A 28 -11.34 9.81 0.03
C VAL A 28 -10.53 11.02 -0.40
N THR A 29 -9.32 11.17 0.12
CA THR A 29 -8.32 12.10 -0.36
C THR A 29 -7.28 11.34 -1.20
N ALA A 30 -7.22 11.61 -2.50
CA ALA A 30 -6.20 11.07 -3.39
C ALA A 30 -5.00 12.03 -3.42
N PHE A 31 -3.87 11.63 -2.81
CA PHE A 31 -2.62 12.40 -2.88
C PHE A 31 -1.82 11.96 -4.10
N VAL A 32 -1.61 12.88 -5.05
CA VAL A 32 -1.07 12.56 -6.36
C VAL A 32 -0.11 13.62 -6.89
N ARG A 33 0.92 13.21 -7.65
CA ARG A 33 1.82 14.14 -8.35
C ARG A 33 1.17 14.77 -9.59
N SER A 34 0.29 14.01 -10.23
CA SER A 34 -0.32 14.32 -11.54
C SER A 34 -1.85 14.20 -11.42
N PRO A 35 -2.55 15.27 -11.02
CA PRO A 35 -4.02 15.27 -10.85
C PRO A 35 -4.78 14.86 -12.11
N GLU A 36 -4.25 15.20 -13.28
CA GLU A 36 -4.82 14.88 -14.59
C GLU A 36 -4.93 13.37 -14.88
N LYS A 37 -4.25 12.53 -14.10
CA LYS A 37 -4.32 11.06 -14.19
C LYS A 37 -5.45 10.46 -13.36
N VAL A 38 -6.10 11.26 -12.52
CA VAL A 38 -7.26 10.82 -11.76
C VAL A 38 -8.50 10.95 -12.65
N THR A 39 -9.03 9.84 -13.11
CA THR A 39 -10.18 9.77 -14.01
C THR A 39 -11.49 9.45 -13.30
N ILE A 40 -11.44 9.34 -11.97
CA ILE A 40 -12.60 9.03 -11.14
C ILE A 40 -13.26 10.35 -10.75
N GLU A 41 -14.56 10.44 -10.96
CA GLU A 41 -15.40 11.57 -10.52
C GLU A 41 -16.36 11.06 -9.44
N HIS A 42 -16.32 11.68 -8.27
CA HIS A 42 -17.20 11.33 -7.15
C HIS A 42 -17.27 12.50 -6.15
N GLU A 43 -18.44 12.74 -5.57
CA GLU A 43 -18.65 13.85 -4.62
C GLU A 43 -17.77 13.75 -3.35
N ASN A 44 -17.45 12.53 -2.91
CA ASN A 44 -16.61 12.24 -1.75
C ASN A 44 -15.12 12.02 -2.12
N LEU A 45 -14.69 12.39 -3.33
CA LEU A 45 -13.30 12.31 -3.75
C LEU A 45 -12.67 13.71 -3.78
N HIS A 46 -11.63 13.88 -2.98
CA HIS A 46 -10.80 15.08 -2.95
C HIS A 46 -9.43 14.78 -3.55
N ILE A 47 -8.96 15.63 -4.45
CA ILE A 47 -7.66 15.48 -5.08
C ILE A 47 -6.72 16.50 -4.47
N VAL A 48 -5.62 16.03 -3.88
CA VAL A 48 -4.53 16.86 -3.35
C VAL A 48 -3.29 16.61 -4.18
N GLN A 49 -2.79 17.67 -4.82
CA GLN A 49 -1.55 17.59 -5.58
C GLN A 49 -0.35 17.75 -4.66
N GLY A 50 0.61 16.82 -4.76
CA GLY A 50 1.86 16.89 -4.02
C GLY A 50 2.80 15.74 -4.39
N ASP A 51 4.06 15.85 -3.96
CA ASP A 51 5.05 14.82 -4.08
C ASP A 51 5.27 14.13 -2.73
N ALA A 52 5.28 12.80 -2.69
CA ALA A 52 5.52 12.04 -1.47
C ALA A 52 6.97 12.20 -0.93
N PHE A 53 7.89 12.74 -1.72
CA PHE A 53 9.22 13.16 -1.25
C PHE A 53 9.20 14.50 -0.51
N ASP A 54 8.15 15.29 -0.65
CA ASP A 54 7.98 16.56 0.08
C ASP A 54 7.31 16.30 1.43
N LYS A 55 8.12 16.36 2.49
CA LYS A 55 7.68 16.09 3.86
C LYS A 55 6.56 17.02 4.31
N GLU A 56 6.64 18.31 3.98
CA GLU A 56 5.65 19.31 4.38
C GLU A 56 4.32 19.09 3.65
N ALA A 57 4.37 18.84 2.34
CA ALA A 57 3.19 18.53 1.55
C ALA A 57 2.47 17.27 2.06
N VAL A 58 3.24 16.22 2.41
CA VAL A 58 2.70 14.97 2.96
C VAL A 58 2.04 15.21 4.33
N ALA A 59 2.72 15.91 5.26
CA ALA A 59 2.19 16.20 6.58
C ALA A 59 0.90 17.04 6.49
N ASN A 60 0.88 18.08 5.66
CA ASN A 60 -0.30 18.91 5.42
C ASN A 60 -1.48 18.11 4.85
N ALA A 61 -1.23 17.14 3.96
CA ALA A 61 -2.27 16.29 3.39
C ALA A 61 -2.85 15.28 4.39
N ILE A 62 -2.03 14.81 5.34
CA ILE A 62 -2.46 13.87 6.40
C ILE A 62 -3.25 14.58 7.50
N LYS A 63 -3.06 15.87 7.69
CA LYS A 63 -3.76 16.64 8.71
C LYS A 63 -5.28 16.53 8.57
N GLY A 64 -5.94 16.04 9.62
CA GLY A 64 -7.38 15.89 9.67
C GLY A 64 -7.93 14.65 8.94
N GLN A 65 -7.06 13.74 8.53
CA GLN A 65 -7.44 12.41 8.07
C GLN A 65 -7.57 11.45 9.26
N ASP A 66 -8.40 10.43 9.12
CA ASP A 66 -8.58 9.39 10.14
C ASP A 66 -7.65 8.19 9.88
N MET A 67 -7.39 7.88 8.61
CA MET A 67 -6.68 6.68 8.18
C MET A 67 -5.87 6.92 6.92
N VAL A 68 -4.85 6.09 6.71
CA VAL A 68 -3.94 6.15 5.57
C VAL A 68 -3.90 4.81 4.84
N ILE A 69 -3.97 4.86 3.51
CA ILE A 69 -3.55 3.77 2.62
C ILE A 69 -2.32 4.24 1.84
N SER A 70 -1.28 3.40 1.78
CA SER A 70 -0.14 3.63 0.90
C SER A 70 0.03 2.45 -0.06
N THR A 71 -0.15 2.74 -1.35
CA THR A 71 0.11 1.84 -2.47
C THR A 71 1.26 2.36 -3.34
N LEU A 72 2.17 3.11 -2.73
CA LEU A 72 3.34 3.66 -3.41
C LEU A 72 4.27 2.53 -3.87
N GLY A 73 4.70 2.63 -5.11
CA GLY A 73 5.74 1.80 -5.69
C GLY A 73 6.95 2.64 -6.10
N THR A 74 8.00 2.00 -6.60
CA THR A 74 9.20 2.68 -7.08
C THR A 74 8.85 3.60 -8.25
N PRO A 75 9.11 4.91 -8.14
CA PRO A 75 8.92 5.83 -9.26
C PRO A 75 9.83 5.46 -10.42
N LYS A 76 9.30 5.52 -11.66
CA LYS A 76 10.06 5.15 -12.85
C LYS A 76 11.21 6.13 -13.16
N ASP A 77 11.07 7.37 -12.73
CA ASP A 77 11.95 8.48 -13.10
C ASP A 77 12.84 8.91 -11.92
N THR A 78 13.23 7.98 -11.06
CA THR A 78 14.07 8.28 -9.92
C THR A 78 15.41 7.53 -9.99
N GLU A 79 16.49 8.23 -9.72
CA GLU A 79 17.82 7.66 -9.49
C GLU A 79 18.11 7.49 -7.98
N LEU A 80 17.13 7.80 -7.13
CA LEU A 80 17.28 7.69 -5.68
C LEU A 80 17.37 6.22 -5.26
N GLU A 81 18.32 5.95 -4.39
CA GLU A 81 18.34 4.68 -3.66
C GLU A 81 17.21 4.67 -2.62
N ASN A 82 16.53 3.54 -2.51
CA ASN A 82 15.45 3.31 -1.55
C ASN A 82 14.37 4.41 -1.58
N PRO A 83 13.75 4.69 -2.74
CA PRO A 83 12.78 5.77 -2.87
C PRO A 83 11.48 5.51 -2.08
N ILE A 84 11.06 4.24 -1.96
CA ILE A 84 9.82 3.88 -1.27
C ILE A 84 9.93 4.18 0.22
N SER A 85 10.99 3.73 0.87
CA SER A 85 11.19 3.94 2.32
C SER A 85 11.30 5.43 2.67
N LYS A 86 11.90 6.25 1.80
CA LYS A 86 11.95 7.71 1.98
C LYS A 86 10.57 8.35 1.93
N MET A 87 9.74 7.98 0.95
CA MET A 87 8.36 8.47 0.85
C MET A 87 7.51 7.99 2.03
N VAL A 88 7.65 6.72 2.42
CA VAL A 88 6.91 6.14 3.55
C VAL A 88 7.35 6.77 4.88
N GLN A 89 8.63 7.11 5.04
CA GLN A 89 9.09 7.84 6.23
C GLN A 89 8.38 9.20 6.37
N ASN A 90 8.20 9.95 5.27
CA ASN A 90 7.45 11.20 5.31
C ASN A 90 5.98 10.96 5.71
N ILE A 91 5.35 9.87 5.24
CA ILE A 91 3.99 9.49 5.66
C ILE A 91 3.95 9.18 7.15
N VAL A 92 4.88 8.37 7.65
CA VAL A 92 4.99 8.00 9.07
C VAL A 92 5.17 9.24 9.93
N ASP A 93 6.09 10.13 9.56
CA ASP A 93 6.35 11.38 10.27
C ASP A 93 5.08 12.25 10.33
N GLY A 94 4.38 12.44 9.21
CA GLY A 94 3.14 13.21 9.15
C GLY A 94 2.00 12.58 9.97
N MET A 95 1.90 11.23 9.98
CA MET A 95 0.94 10.51 10.81
C MET A 95 1.20 10.72 12.29
N VAL A 96 2.46 10.62 12.73
CA VAL A 96 2.85 10.84 14.12
C VAL A 96 2.59 12.30 14.51
N GLU A 97 2.95 13.26 13.67
CA GLU A 97 2.74 14.70 13.91
C GLU A 97 1.27 15.04 14.14
N HIS A 98 0.37 14.45 13.35
CA HIS A 98 -1.07 14.76 13.40
C HIS A 98 -1.92 13.75 14.19
N GLY A 99 -1.30 12.76 14.84
CA GLY A 99 -1.99 11.78 15.68
C GLY A 99 -2.83 10.76 14.89
N VAL A 100 -2.57 10.59 13.59
CA VAL A 100 -3.22 9.58 12.76
C VAL A 100 -2.52 8.24 12.97
N SER A 101 -3.23 7.24 13.45
CA SER A 101 -2.61 5.98 13.87
C SER A 101 -2.80 4.81 12.91
N ARG A 102 -3.86 4.82 12.09
CA ARG A 102 -4.21 3.68 11.23
C ARG A 102 -3.60 3.78 9.84
N ILE A 103 -2.80 2.78 9.46
CA ILE A 103 -2.23 2.66 8.11
C ILE A 103 -2.38 1.25 7.56
N VAL A 104 -2.76 1.15 6.28
CA VAL A 104 -2.60 -0.07 5.47
C VAL A 104 -1.56 0.20 4.39
N TYR A 105 -0.49 -0.57 4.40
CA TYR A 105 0.64 -0.42 3.50
C TYR A 105 0.75 -1.62 2.56
N THR A 106 0.86 -1.37 1.27
CA THR A 106 1.11 -2.40 0.26
C THR A 106 2.61 -2.54 0.02
N ALA A 107 3.15 -3.69 0.42
CA ALA A 107 4.54 -4.07 0.18
C ALA A 107 4.65 -5.08 -0.98
N SER A 108 5.45 -6.11 -0.81
CA SER A 108 5.62 -7.22 -1.75
C SER A 108 5.84 -8.52 -0.99
N ALA A 109 5.29 -9.62 -1.44
CA ALA A 109 5.72 -10.93 -1.00
C ALA A 109 7.22 -11.12 -1.27
N GLY A 110 7.88 -11.86 -0.41
CA GLY A 110 9.33 -12.08 -0.42
C GLY A 110 10.12 -11.11 0.45
N VAL A 111 9.49 -10.08 1.03
CA VAL A 111 10.17 -9.07 1.87
C VAL A 111 10.80 -9.66 3.14
N ASP A 112 10.25 -10.75 3.66
CA ASP A 112 10.76 -11.50 4.81
C ASP A 112 11.44 -12.82 4.40
N GLY A 113 11.67 -13.06 3.09
CA GLY A 113 12.28 -14.29 2.57
C GLY A 113 11.31 -15.48 2.51
N GLU A 114 10.03 -15.23 2.62
CA GLU A 114 8.99 -16.21 2.92
C GLU A 114 8.46 -17.01 1.72
N ILE A 115 8.87 -16.68 0.48
CA ILE A 115 8.39 -17.41 -0.70
C ILE A 115 9.13 -18.75 -0.82
N GLN A 116 8.41 -19.85 -0.74
CA GLN A 116 8.95 -21.20 -0.78
C GLN A 116 9.36 -21.65 -2.18
N GLY A 117 10.25 -22.65 -2.24
CA GLY A 117 10.69 -23.29 -3.46
C GLY A 117 11.81 -22.56 -4.21
N GLU A 118 12.41 -23.25 -5.18
CA GLU A 118 13.53 -22.72 -5.96
C GLU A 118 13.12 -21.51 -6.80
N HIS A 119 11.94 -21.56 -7.40
CA HIS A 119 11.39 -20.42 -8.16
C HIS A 119 11.19 -19.18 -7.26
N GLY A 120 10.69 -19.38 -6.04
CA GLY A 120 10.54 -18.31 -5.06
C GLY A 120 11.85 -17.63 -4.74
N GLN A 121 12.92 -18.42 -4.53
CA GLN A 121 14.27 -17.90 -4.31
C GLN A 121 14.79 -17.08 -5.50
N GLN A 122 14.55 -17.53 -6.72
CA GLN A 122 14.94 -16.81 -7.93
C GLN A 122 14.20 -15.45 -8.03
N VAL A 123 12.90 -15.43 -7.76
CA VAL A 123 12.09 -14.20 -7.76
C VAL A 123 12.59 -13.23 -6.71
N MET A 124 12.82 -13.69 -5.47
CA MET A 124 13.32 -12.85 -4.38
C MET A 124 14.70 -12.28 -4.70
N ASN A 125 15.59 -13.06 -5.30
CA ASN A 125 16.91 -12.58 -5.75
C ASN A 125 16.80 -11.51 -6.84
N TYR A 126 15.89 -11.68 -7.80
CA TYR A 126 15.63 -10.69 -8.84
C TYR A 126 15.05 -9.38 -8.27
N LEU A 127 14.16 -9.47 -7.30
CA LEU A 127 13.50 -8.32 -6.67
C LEU A 127 14.27 -7.74 -5.49
N LYS A 128 15.47 -8.24 -5.16
CA LYS A 128 16.19 -7.94 -3.93
C LYS A 128 16.25 -6.45 -3.58
N VAL A 129 16.54 -5.58 -4.54
CA VAL A 129 16.65 -4.13 -4.30
C VAL A 129 15.31 -3.54 -3.84
N TYR A 130 14.22 -3.95 -4.48
CA TYR A 130 12.86 -3.51 -4.11
C TYR A 130 12.42 -4.06 -2.76
N LEU A 131 12.76 -5.32 -2.48
CA LEU A 131 12.41 -5.97 -1.20
C LEU A 131 13.13 -5.31 -0.02
N VAL A 132 14.39 -4.92 -0.19
CA VAL A 132 15.16 -4.17 0.83
C VAL A 132 14.52 -2.82 1.12
N ASP A 133 14.07 -2.10 0.08
CA ASP A 133 13.42 -0.80 0.23
C ASP A 133 12.04 -0.94 0.93
N HIS A 134 11.23 -1.93 0.52
CA HIS A 134 9.99 -2.25 1.22
C HIS A 134 10.21 -2.66 2.68
N LYS A 135 11.25 -3.43 2.98
CA LYS A 135 11.59 -3.82 4.35
C LYS A 135 11.91 -2.59 5.21
N ALA A 136 12.71 -1.67 4.70
CA ALA A 136 13.01 -0.41 5.40
C ALA A 136 11.74 0.42 5.66
N ALA A 137 10.80 0.46 4.71
CA ALA A 137 9.50 1.11 4.89
C ALA A 137 8.65 0.45 5.99
N ILE A 138 8.59 -0.89 6.00
CA ILE A 138 7.89 -1.68 7.03
C ILE A 138 8.49 -1.41 8.40
N ASP A 139 9.82 -1.43 8.52
CA ASP A 139 10.53 -1.20 9.78
C ASP A 139 10.22 0.21 10.34
N ALA A 140 10.15 1.23 9.48
CA ALA A 140 9.76 2.59 9.88
C ALA A 140 8.31 2.65 10.43
N ILE A 141 7.36 2.01 9.74
CA ILE A 141 5.96 1.94 10.18
C ILE A 141 5.84 1.24 11.54
N GLN A 142 6.55 0.13 11.72
CA GLN A 142 6.53 -0.66 12.96
C GLN A 142 7.18 0.09 14.12
N ALA A 143 8.34 0.71 13.88
CA ALA A 143 9.07 1.49 14.89
C ALA A 143 8.26 2.69 15.43
N ALA A 144 7.41 3.28 14.58
CA ALA A 144 6.51 4.37 14.97
C ALA A 144 5.32 3.93 15.85
N GLY A 145 5.14 2.63 16.06
CA GLY A 145 4.07 2.09 16.90
C GLY A 145 2.66 2.24 16.34
N LEU A 146 2.52 2.50 15.05
CA LEU A 146 1.24 2.69 14.36
C LEU A 146 0.36 1.42 14.39
N ASN A 147 -0.94 1.59 14.22
CA ASN A 147 -1.90 0.50 13.99
C ASN A 147 -1.84 0.11 12.52
N TYR A 148 -0.81 -0.62 12.15
CA TYR A 148 -0.55 -0.99 10.76
C TYR A 148 -1.21 -2.30 10.34
N THR A 149 -1.43 -2.43 9.04
CA THR A 149 -1.54 -3.71 8.32
C THR A 149 -0.63 -3.64 7.10
N ILE A 150 0.25 -4.61 6.96
CA ILE A 150 1.12 -4.75 5.79
C ILE A 150 0.50 -5.81 4.89
N ILE A 151 0.13 -5.45 3.68
CA ILE A 151 -0.34 -6.38 2.65
C ILE A 151 0.82 -6.67 1.70
N ARG A 152 1.19 -7.94 1.57
CA ARG A 152 2.32 -8.43 0.77
C ARG A 152 1.80 -9.26 -0.41
N PRO A 153 1.41 -8.64 -1.52
CA PRO A 153 0.92 -9.38 -2.68
C PRO A 153 2.05 -10.13 -3.40
N MET A 154 1.71 -11.29 -3.96
CA MET A 154 2.49 -11.96 -4.99
C MET A 154 2.45 -11.15 -6.30
N GLY A 155 3.09 -11.64 -7.36
CA GLY A 155 3.16 -10.95 -8.65
C GLY A 155 1.81 -10.38 -9.09
N LEU A 156 1.80 -9.11 -9.51
CA LEU A 156 0.58 -8.37 -9.83
C LEU A 156 0.16 -8.56 -11.29
N THR A 157 -1.13 -8.85 -11.53
CA THR A 157 -1.73 -8.90 -12.87
C THR A 157 -2.79 -7.82 -13.08
N ASN A 158 -3.23 -7.66 -14.33
CA ASN A 158 -4.39 -6.86 -14.70
C ASN A 158 -5.59 -7.74 -15.11
N GLU A 159 -5.57 -9.00 -14.73
CA GLU A 159 -6.67 -9.92 -14.96
C GLU A 159 -7.90 -9.54 -14.13
N GLU A 160 -9.04 -10.07 -14.51
CA GLU A 160 -10.29 -9.90 -13.77
C GLU A 160 -10.15 -10.42 -12.32
N PRO A 161 -10.69 -9.69 -11.33
CA PRO A 161 -10.59 -10.09 -9.94
C PRO A 161 -11.37 -11.36 -9.66
N LEU A 162 -10.77 -12.26 -8.90
CA LEU A 162 -11.44 -13.49 -8.48
C LEU A 162 -12.28 -13.31 -7.22
N ARG A 163 -12.05 -12.26 -6.44
CA ARG A 163 -12.65 -12.00 -5.11
C ARG A 163 -12.51 -13.17 -4.13
N ARG A 164 -11.54 -14.03 -4.39
CA ARG A 164 -11.13 -15.13 -3.54
C ARG A 164 -9.62 -15.27 -3.66
N TYR A 165 -8.92 -14.93 -2.64
CA TYR A 165 -7.47 -15.03 -2.54
C TYR A 165 -7.11 -15.65 -1.19
N ALA A 166 -5.99 -16.35 -1.15
CA ALA A 166 -5.45 -16.91 0.07
C ALA A 166 -4.66 -15.84 0.85
N LEU A 167 -4.66 -16.00 2.17
CA LEU A 167 -3.90 -15.18 3.11
C LEU A 167 -2.87 -16.07 3.80
N SER A 168 -1.65 -15.57 3.98
CA SER A 168 -0.65 -16.21 4.84
C SER A 168 0.04 -15.18 5.72
N TYR A 169 0.18 -15.50 6.99
CA TYR A 169 0.91 -14.71 7.98
C TYR A 169 2.39 -15.12 8.05
N ASP A 170 2.69 -16.30 7.57
CA ASP A 170 4.01 -16.94 7.60
C ASP A 170 4.52 -17.15 6.16
N ASP A 171 4.82 -18.39 5.81
CA ASP A 171 5.36 -18.78 4.52
C ASP A 171 4.35 -18.67 3.37
N VAL A 172 4.82 -18.27 2.21
CA VAL A 172 4.06 -18.32 0.96
C VAL A 172 4.37 -19.64 0.27
N PRO A 173 3.38 -20.54 0.07
CA PRO A 173 3.59 -21.85 -0.50
C PRO A 173 4.01 -21.76 -1.97
N GLU A 174 4.74 -22.78 -2.45
CA GLU A 174 5.23 -22.84 -3.82
C GLU A 174 4.12 -22.81 -4.88
N ILE A 175 2.89 -23.25 -4.54
CA ILE A 175 1.74 -23.21 -5.42
C ILE A 175 1.12 -21.82 -5.56
N ALA A 176 1.55 -20.84 -4.76
CA ALA A 176 1.02 -19.48 -4.78
C ALA A 176 1.24 -18.82 -6.13
N LYS A 177 0.20 -18.22 -6.67
CA LYS A 177 0.20 -17.54 -7.96
C LYS A 177 0.06 -16.04 -7.80
N SER A 178 0.28 -15.33 -8.90
CA SER A 178 0.01 -13.90 -9.01
C SER A 178 -1.45 -13.57 -8.70
N ILE A 179 -1.69 -12.32 -8.32
CA ILE A 179 -2.98 -11.80 -7.91
C ILE A 179 -3.33 -10.52 -8.70
N SER A 180 -4.60 -10.30 -8.97
CA SER A 180 -5.03 -9.09 -9.69
C SER A 180 -4.83 -7.84 -8.82
N ARG A 181 -4.52 -6.70 -9.46
CA ARG A 181 -4.42 -5.41 -8.76
C ARG A 181 -5.71 -4.99 -8.08
N ASP A 182 -6.84 -5.38 -8.64
CA ASP A 182 -8.15 -5.11 -8.09
C ASP A 182 -8.41 -5.94 -6.81
N ASP A 183 -8.00 -7.23 -6.78
CA ASP A 183 -8.08 -8.04 -5.55
C ASP A 183 -7.13 -7.54 -4.46
N VAL A 184 -5.94 -7.05 -4.84
CA VAL A 184 -5.04 -6.39 -3.87
C VAL A 184 -5.68 -5.14 -3.29
N ALA A 185 -6.30 -4.31 -4.11
CA ALA A 185 -7.02 -3.12 -3.66
C ALA A 185 -8.16 -3.51 -2.70
N ASN A 186 -8.88 -4.59 -3.01
CA ASN A 186 -9.92 -5.13 -2.12
C ASN A 186 -9.35 -5.54 -0.76
N ALA A 187 -8.25 -6.30 -0.74
CA ALA A 187 -7.59 -6.67 0.51
C ALA A 187 -7.16 -5.45 1.34
N VAL A 188 -6.63 -4.42 0.67
CA VAL A 188 -6.16 -3.19 1.31
C VAL A 188 -7.32 -2.39 1.92
N VAL A 189 -8.41 -2.18 1.18
CA VAL A 189 -9.57 -1.42 1.67
C VAL A 189 -10.29 -2.18 2.79
N MET A 190 -10.54 -3.48 2.61
CA MET A 190 -11.17 -4.32 3.62
C MET A 190 -10.32 -4.51 4.89
N ALA A 191 -9.01 -4.30 4.81
CA ALA A 191 -8.13 -4.32 5.97
C ALA A 191 -8.33 -3.11 6.89
N ILE A 192 -8.79 -1.96 6.37
CA ILE A 192 -8.94 -0.72 7.14
C ILE A 192 -9.76 -0.93 8.42
N PRO A 193 -11.03 -1.41 8.36
CA PRO A 193 -11.86 -1.56 9.55
C PRO A 193 -11.58 -2.85 10.33
N ASN A 194 -10.76 -3.75 9.80
CA ASN A 194 -10.58 -5.09 10.35
C ASN A 194 -9.59 -5.11 11.53
N ALA A 195 -10.11 -5.19 12.74
CA ALA A 195 -9.31 -5.25 13.97
C ALA A 195 -8.36 -6.47 14.01
N ASN A 196 -8.72 -7.60 13.39
CA ASN A 196 -7.88 -8.79 13.36
C ASN A 196 -6.64 -8.62 12.48
N PHE A 197 -6.62 -7.63 11.61
CA PHE A 197 -5.48 -7.34 10.74
C PHE A 197 -4.55 -6.25 11.32
N MET A 198 -4.90 -5.66 12.46
CA MET A 198 -4.04 -4.67 13.12
C MET A 198 -2.74 -5.32 13.61
N LYS A 199 -1.63 -4.67 13.31
CA LYS A 199 -0.25 -5.11 13.58
C LYS A 199 0.10 -6.45 12.92
N GLN A 200 -0.54 -6.74 11.79
CA GLN A 200 -0.27 -7.94 11.00
C GLN A 200 0.47 -7.59 9.70
N SER A 201 1.29 -8.54 9.25
CA SER A 201 1.93 -8.54 7.93
C SER A 201 1.45 -9.79 7.20
N ILE A 202 0.72 -9.60 6.10
CA ILE A 202 -0.10 -10.66 5.48
C ILE A 202 0.28 -10.78 4.01
N ALA A 203 0.77 -11.94 3.60
CA ALA A 203 0.94 -12.26 2.19
C ALA A 203 -0.41 -12.61 1.56
N ILE A 204 -0.66 -12.16 0.33
CA ILE A 204 -1.89 -12.43 -0.41
C ILE A 204 -1.58 -12.94 -1.82
N PHE A 205 -2.29 -13.99 -2.24
CA PHE A 205 -2.03 -14.67 -3.51
C PHE A 205 -3.23 -15.52 -3.95
N ASN A 206 -3.27 -15.88 -5.25
CA ASN A 206 -4.17 -16.91 -5.76
C ASN A 206 -3.52 -18.31 -5.63
N VAL A 207 -4.34 -19.36 -5.65
CA VAL A 207 -3.91 -20.76 -5.65
C VAL A 207 -4.44 -21.51 -6.86
#